data_437229200f8608e6a5a4d2cfa4de102e
#
_entry.id   437229200f8608e6a5a4d2cfa4de102e
#
_cell.length_a   1.000
_cell.length_b   1.000
_cell.length_c   1.000
_cell.angle_alpha   90.00
_cell.angle_beta   90.00
_cell.angle_gamma   90.00
#
_symmetry.space_group_name_H-M   'P 1'
#
loop_
_entity.id
_entity.type
_entity.pdbx_description
1 polymer ?
#
loop_
_entity_poly.entity_id
_entity_poly.type
_entity_poly.pdbx_seq_one_letter_code
_entity_poly.pdbx_strand_id
1 'polypeptide(L)'
;MALELVVGIDFGTTYSGVSWIVNGGTKELNLVNDWPNPKGWNTNTEKVPTIISYKNGKPYNWGYEVDIINEVSVSWFKLLLDPSQRARGDPRALEVCRRTLEDLGKSAEDVATDYFRCIWQYTKEAIEEKKGTSWESTYTLKLVITVPAIWSQIAKEATLNAARRAGLPTDILLVTEPEAAALAVLKAKDKEPDELHLQDSFVICDAGGGTVDLITYKITKLNPLQIEEGVVGEGDGCGSVHLDIAFEKYIQMVVGEKQYSSLDPKAKATMLHGYETGLKRAYSGTNKEYSVELHGVDDNEKEGIDSGTITLKPQVLRTLFDHVINQIVGLVKNQVDEAQMNDQRAILLVGGFGSNKYLHKRLKDAHENDGIDVLKVMNGWSSICRGAATWGLEHSSSNPLNRRTVAARKARFNYGNCWCVPFDASKGHLEIDKGRLPDPNHEWWAMNQMEWILKKAYFSPLKVGQFH
;
A
#
# COMPACT_ATOMS: atom_id res chain seq x y z
N MET A 1 -19.87 -22.03 19.00
CA MET A 1 -18.65 -21.24 18.70
C MET A 1 -19.06 -19.78 18.74
N ALA A 2 -18.26 -18.93 19.39
CA ALA A 2 -18.52 -17.50 19.36
C ALA A 2 -18.47 -16.98 17.92
N LEU A 3 -19.36 -16.08 17.56
CA LEU A 3 -19.37 -15.45 16.25
C LEU A 3 -18.22 -14.43 16.22
N GLU A 4 -17.33 -14.56 15.25
CA GLU A 4 -16.24 -13.58 15.04
C GLU A 4 -16.68 -12.56 13.98
N LEU A 5 -16.42 -11.27 14.24
CA LEU A 5 -16.54 -10.19 13.28
C LEU A 5 -15.11 -9.75 12.89
N VAL A 6 -14.76 -9.95 11.64
CA VAL A 6 -13.43 -9.61 11.11
C VAL A 6 -13.52 -8.30 10.37
N VAL A 7 -12.69 -7.32 10.76
CA VAL A 7 -12.56 -6.03 10.07
C VAL A 7 -11.22 -5.97 9.38
N GLY A 8 -11.21 -5.66 8.10
CA GLY A 8 -10.02 -5.41 7.29
C GLY A 8 -9.87 -3.92 6.99
N ILE A 9 -8.77 -3.32 7.43
CA ILE A 9 -8.44 -1.93 7.17
C ILE A 9 -7.29 -1.88 6.17
N ASP A 10 -7.55 -1.32 5.01
CA ASP A 10 -6.51 -0.88 4.08
C ASP A 10 -6.08 0.53 4.46
N PHE A 11 -4.94 0.63 5.13
CA PHE A 11 -4.34 1.91 5.48
C PHE A 11 -3.44 2.38 4.34
N GLY A 12 -4.01 3.06 3.33
CA GLY A 12 -3.27 3.53 2.16
C GLY A 12 -2.57 4.88 2.35
N THR A 13 -1.61 5.20 1.49
CA THR A 13 -0.88 6.49 1.51
C THR A 13 -1.79 7.68 1.16
N THR A 14 -2.67 7.49 0.19
CA THR A 14 -3.58 8.54 -0.31
C THR A 14 -5.02 8.30 0.06
N TYR A 15 -5.46 7.06 0.07
CA TYR A 15 -6.81 6.65 0.40
C TYR A 15 -6.78 5.40 1.26
N SER A 16 -7.63 5.35 2.29
CA SER A 16 -7.86 4.19 3.14
C SER A 16 -9.24 3.60 2.88
N GLY A 17 -9.39 2.30 3.12
CA GLY A 17 -10.67 1.61 2.95
C GLY A 17 -10.91 0.59 4.06
N VAL A 18 -12.18 0.31 4.34
CA VAL A 18 -12.56 -0.65 5.37
C VAL A 18 -13.61 -1.60 4.85
N SER A 19 -13.42 -2.86 5.13
CA SER A 19 -14.46 -3.87 4.96
C SER A 19 -14.56 -4.78 6.18
N TRP A 20 -15.68 -5.42 6.34
CA TRP A 20 -15.88 -6.38 7.43
C TRP A 20 -16.74 -7.57 7.02
N ILE A 21 -16.56 -8.69 7.70
CA ILE A 21 -17.26 -9.95 7.45
C ILE A 21 -17.51 -10.66 8.77
N VAL A 22 -18.65 -11.35 8.88
CA VAL A 22 -18.95 -12.19 10.05
C VAL A 22 -18.64 -13.65 9.73
N ASN A 23 -17.94 -14.32 10.64
CA ASN A 23 -17.70 -15.75 10.56
C ASN A 23 -18.93 -16.54 10.99
N GLY A 24 -19.92 -16.63 10.09
CA GLY A 24 -21.19 -17.31 10.31
C GLY A 24 -22.23 -16.87 9.29
N GLY A 25 -23.23 -17.70 9.06
CA GLY A 25 -24.26 -17.42 8.06
C GLY A 25 -23.73 -17.33 6.64
N THR A 26 -24.19 -16.33 5.89
CA THR A 26 -23.86 -16.14 4.46
C THR A 26 -22.43 -15.67 4.18
N LYS A 27 -21.66 -15.33 5.21
CA LYS A 27 -20.31 -14.77 5.07
C LYS A 27 -20.26 -13.60 4.09
N GLU A 28 -21.26 -12.73 4.15
CA GLU A 28 -21.35 -11.56 3.29
C GLU A 28 -20.27 -10.53 3.66
N LEU A 29 -19.49 -10.12 2.67
CA LEU A 29 -18.50 -9.07 2.82
C LEU A 29 -19.17 -7.70 2.71
N ASN A 30 -19.02 -6.90 3.74
CA ASN A 30 -19.54 -5.54 3.81
C ASN A 30 -18.40 -4.54 3.61
N LEU A 31 -18.61 -3.56 2.74
CA LEU A 31 -17.71 -2.45 2.52
C LEU A 31 -18.26 -1.21 3.22
N VAL A 32 -17.39 -0.46 3.89
CA VAL A 32 -17.73 0.89 4.35
C VAL A 32 -17.55 1.82 3.16
N ASN A 33 -18.62 2.43 2.69
CA ASN A 33 -18.63 3.22 1.46
C ASN A 33 -19.43 4.53 1.56
N ASP A 34 -20.05 4.78 2.69
CA ASP A 34 -20.79 6.02 2.98
C ASP A 34 -19.96 6.89 3.94
N TRP A 35 -18.85 7.41 3.44
CA TRP A 35 -17.93 8.22 4.22
C TRP A 35 -18.43 9.62 4.45
N PRO A 36 -18.15 10.26 5.60
CA PRO A 36 -18.59 11.61 5.89
C PRO A 36 -18.08 12.59 4.84
N ASN A 37 -19.01 13.27 4.17
CA ASN A 37 -18.73 14.22 3.12
C ASN A 37 -19.68 15.41 3.17
N PRO A 38 -19.28 16.51 3.84
CA PRO A 38 -20.16 17.69 4.04
C PRO A 38 -20.51 18.41 2.73
N LYS A 39 -19.74 18.17 1.65
CA LYS A 39 -20.03 18.78 0.35
C LYS A 39 -21.13 18.05 -0.44
N GLY A 40 -21.68 16.97 0.12
CA GLY A 40 -22.80 16.22 -0.49
C GLY A 40 -22.49 15.57 -1.86
N TRP A 41 -21.24 15.58 -2.28
CA TRP A 41 -20.82 15.09 -3.58
C TRP A 41 -20.30 13.65 -3.41
N ASN A 42 -21.03 12.70 -4.00
CA ASN A 42 -20.63 11.31 -4.11
C ASN A 42 -20.42 10.60 -2.74
N THR A 43 -21.50 10.33 -2.05
CA THR A 43 -21.52 9.67 -0.74
C THR A 43 -21.17 8.18 -0.80
N ASN A 44 -21.18 7.56 -1.98
CA ASN A 44 -20.94 6.12 -2.15
C ASN A 44 -19.57 5.87 -2.77
N THR A 45 -18.51 6.05 -1.97
CA THR A 45 -17.13 5.82 -2.39
C THR A 45 -16.51 4.69 -1.61
N GLU A 46 -15.76 3.81 -2.30
CA GLU A 46 -15.15 2.62 -1.69
C GLU A 46 -14.04 2.93 -0.68
N LYS A 47 -13.47 4.14 -0.73
CA LYS A 47 -12.36 4.58 0.13
C LYS A 47 -12.51 6.05 0.52
N VAL A 48 -11.84 6.43 1.60
CA VAL A 48 -11.76 7.78 2.15
C VAL A 48 -10.32 8.31 2.02
N PRO A 49 -10.10 9.61 1.76
CA PRO A 49 -8.76 10.20 1.73
C PRO A 49 -7.98 9.99 3.04
N THR A 50 -6.71 9.61 2.93
CA THR A 50 -5.81 9.49 4.09
C THR A 50 -5.21 10.87 4.39
N ILE A 51 -6.04 11.75 4.94
CA ILE A 51 -5.70 13.11 5.31
C ILE A 51 -6.42 13.48 6.62
N ILE A 52 -5.78 14.29 7.43
CA ILE A 52 -6.34 14.80 8.69
C ILE A 52 -5.92 16.25 8.88
N SER A 53 -6.81 17.10 9.37
CA SER A 53 -6.52 18.48 9.68
C SER A 53 -6.45 18.75 11.19
N TYR A 54 -5.80 19.84 11.53
CA TYR A 54 -5.57 20.25 12.91
C TYR A 54 -6.02 21.68 13.15
N LYS A 55 -6.66 21.88 14.30
CA LYS A 55 -7.04 23.21 14.81
C LYS A 55 -6.56 23.32 16.26
N ASN A 56 -5.73 24.34 16.54
CA ASN A 56 -5.11 24.50 17.85
C ASN A 56 -4.36 23.25 18.34
N GLY A 57 -3.62 22.57 17.42
CA GLY A 57 -2.85 21.36 17.71
C GLY A 57 -3.67 20.09 17.95
N LYS A 58 -5.01 20.14 17.86
CA LYS A 58 -5.91 18.99 18.03
C LYS A 58 -6.47 18.55 16.68
N PRO A 59 -6.72 17.23 16.48
CA PRO A 59 -7.46 16.73 15.31
C PRO A 59 -8.77 17.48 15.15
N TYR A 60 -9.10 17.88 13.93
CA TYR A 60 -10.30 18.67 13.64
C TYR A 60 -11.21 17.99 12.61
N ASN A 61 -10.77 17.86 11.37
CA ASN A 61 -11.49 17.16 10.30
C ASN A 61 -10.60 16.05 9.71
N TRP A 62 -11.21 15.06 9.05
CA TRP A 62 -10.49 13.99 8.40
C TRP A 62 -11.18 13.54 7.10
N GLY A 63 -10.46 12.87 6.23
CA GLY A 63 -11.02 12.35 4.99
C GLY A 63 -11.61 13.45 4.10
N TYR A 64 -12.83 13.25 3.62
CA TYR A 64 -13.53 14.21 2.76
C TYR A 64 -13.98 15.48 3.48
N GLU A 65 -13.98 15.51 4.82
CA GLU A 65 -14.37 16.68 5.60
C GLU A 65 -13.27 17.75 5.59
N VAL A 66 -12.01 17.39 5.29
CA VAL A 66 -10.88 18.33 5.32
C VAL A 66 -11.02 19.39 4.24
N ASP A 67 -10.99 20.65 4.65
CA ASP A 67 -10.83 21.79 3.74
C ASP A 67 -9.31 22.04 3.54
N ILE A 68 -8.75 21.42 2.49
CA ILE A 68 -7.32 21.53 2.17
C ILE A 68 -6.85 22.96 1.89
N ILE A 69 -7.79 23.89 1.73
CA ILE A 69 -7.52 25.29 1.42
C ILE A 69 -7.40 26.13 2.68
N ASN A 70 -8.29 25.90 3.66
CA ASN A 70 -8.42 26.77 4.83
C ASN A 70 -7.94 26.10 6.12
N GLU A 71 -7.55 24.82 6.08
CA GLU A 71 -7.14 24.06 7.26
C GLU A 71 -5.67 23.60 7.15
N VAL A 72 -4.96 23.63 8.28
CA VAL A 72 -3.66 22.98 8.37
C VAL A 72 -3.88 21.47 8.36
N SER A 73 -3.50 20.82 7.27
CA SER A 73 -3.75 19.39 7.07
C SER A 73 -2.47 18.64 6.76
N VAL A 74 -2.46 17.35 7.09
CA VAL A 74 -1.34 16.42 6.87
C VAL A 74 -1.81 15.26 6.00
N SER A 75 -1.16 15.08 4.87
CA SER A 75 -1.30 13.92 3.98
C SER A 75 0.05 13.22 3.82
N TRP A 76 0.03 11.98 3.26
CA TRP A 76 1.23 11.19 2.97
C TRP A 76 2.09 10.80 4.20
N PHE A 77 1.61 11.04 5.41
CA PHE A 77 2.32 10.74 6.66
C PHE A 77 2.62 9.24 6.81
N LYS A 78 1.86 8.36 6.16
CA LYS A 78 2.14 6.92 6.11
C LYS A 78 3.55 6.64 5.61
N LEU A 79 4.03 7.33 4.57
CA LEU A 79 5.36 7.12 4.01
C LEU A 79 6.49 7.45 5.00
N LEU A 80 6.22 8.31 5.99
CA LEU A 80 7.20 8.67 7.01
C LEU A 80 7.30 7.65 8.16
N LEU A 81 6.40 6.67 8.22
CA LEU A 81 6.48 5.57 9.18
C LEU A 81 7.64 4.61 8.87
N ASP A 82 8.07 4.53 7.60
CA ASP A 82 9.22 3.71 7.20
C ASP A 82 10.48 4.54 6.98
N PRO A 83 11.47 4.49 7.90
CA PRO A 83 12.73 5.21 7.74
C PRO A 83 13.50 4.81 6.47
N SER A 84 13.33 3.59 5.98
CA SER A 84 14.02 3.09 4.78
C SER A 84 13.51 3.72 3.49
N GLN A 85 12.27 4.16 3.46
CA GLN A 85 11.66 4.86 2.32
C GLN A 85 12.24 6.27 2.12
N ARG A 86 12.84 6.87 3.16
CA ARG A 86 13.50 8.18 3.06
C ARG A 86 14.62 8.20 2.02
N ALA A 87 15.21 7.05 1.72
CA ALA A 87 16.30 6.91 0.75
C ALA A 87 15.82 6.60 -0.67
N ARG A 88 14.56 6.22 -0.87
CA ARG A 88 14.04 5.71 -2.15
C ARG A 88 13.15 6.68 -2.93
N GLY A 89 12.55 7.68 -2.27
CA GLY A 89 11.68 8.67 -2.91
C GLY A 89 12.36 10.03 -3.14
N ASP A 90 11.71 10.94 -3.89
CA ASP A 90 12.15 12.33 -3.96
C ASP A 90 12.05 12.97 -2.56
N PRO A 91 13.19 13.37 -1.95
CA PRO A 91 13.19 13.96 -0.60
C PRO A 91 12.26 15.15 -0.45
N ARG A 92 12.01 15.89 -1.54
CA ARG A 92 11.16 17.10 -1.54
C ARG A 92 9.68 16.77 -1.49
N ALA A 93 9.27 15.57 -1.96
CA ALA A 93 7.88 15.14 -1.94
C ALA A 93 7.29 15.10 -0.53
N LEU A 94 8.10 14.65 0.42
CA LEU A 94 7.70 14.53 1.82
C LEU A 94 8.08 15.75 2.65
N GLU A 95 8.73 16.74 2.03
CA GLU A 95 9.22 17.94 2.73
C GLU A 95 8.07 18.77 3.32
N VAL A 96 7.00 18.97 2.55
CA VAL A 96 5.82 19.70 3.03
C VAL A 96 5.19 18.95 4.21
N CYS A 97 5.05 17.62 4.10
CA CYS A 97 4.55 16.81 5.20
C CYS A 97 5.44 16.95 6.45
N ARG A 98 6.77 16.85 6.30
CA ARG A 98 7.72 16.98 7.43
C ARG A 98 7.62 18.33 8.12
N ARG A 99 7.62 19.43 7.34
CA ARG A 99 7.49 20.78 7.91
C ARG A 99 6.17 20.96 8.66
N THR A 100 5.08 20.48 8.08
CA THR A 100 3.78 20.54 8.77
C THR A 100 3.78 19.74 10.07
N LEU A 101 4.44 18.58 10.10
CA LEU A 101 4.61 17.79 11.32
C LEU A 101 5.46 18.51 12.38
N GLU A 102 6.55 19.14 11.96
CA GLU A 102 7.42 19.95 12.82
C GLU A 102 6.66 21.15 13.42
N ASP A 103 5.91 21.89 12.58
CA ASP A 103 5.07 23.02 13.02
C ASP A 103 3.97 22.60 14.01
N LEU A 104 3.44 21.39 13.85
CA LEU A 104 2.43 20.81 14.75
C LEU A 104 3.05 20.19 16.02
N GLY A 105 4.37 19.98 16.06
CA GLY A 105 5.04 19.26 17.11
C GLY A 105 4.62 17.79 17.22
N LYS A 106 4.29 17.16 16.07
CA LYS A 106 3.79 15.77 15.96
C LYS A 106 4.73 14.90 15.14
N SER A 107 4.82 13.63 15.52
CA SER A 107 5.44 12.60 14.68
C SER A 107 4.44 12.05 13.65
N ALA A 108 4.94 11.37 12.63
CA ALA A 108 4.09 10.64 11.68
C ALA A 108 3.23 9.56 12.36
N GLU A 109 3.78 8.91 13.41
CA GLU A 109 3.05 7.94 14.22
C GLU A 109 1.91 8.59 15.03
N ASP A 110 2.10 9.83 15.52
CA ASP A 110 1.02 10.57 16.21
C ASP A 110 -0.13 10.91 15.25
N VAL A 111 0.20 11.35 14.04
CA VAL A 111 -0.80 11.65 13.00
C VAL A 111 -1.51 10.37 12.55
N ALA A 112 -0.77 9.28 12.36
CA ALA A 112 -1.38 7.98 12.04
C ALA A 112 -2.31 7.51 13.19
N THR A 113 -1.93 7.74 14.44
CA THR A 113 -2.77 7.45 15.61
C THR A 113 -4.08 8.24 15.57
N ASP A 114 -3.99 9.54 15.30
CA ASP A 114 -5.17 10.41 15.21
C ASP A 114 -6.08 9.98 14.05
N TYR A 115 -5.50 9.65 12.89
CA TYR A 115 -6.25 9.16 11.73
C TYR A 115 -6.91 7.79 12.00
N PHE A 116 -6.18 6.83 12.61
CA PHE A 116 -6.76 5.53 12.99
C PHE A 116 -7.92 5.69 13.97
N ARG A 117 -7.86 6.65 14.88
CA ARG A 117 -8.97 6.93 15.80
C ARG A 117 -10.23 7.36 15.06
N CYS A 118 -10.09 8.24 14.07
CA CYS A 118 -11.21 8.70 13.25
C CYS A 118 -11.83 7.57 12.42
N ILE A 119 -11.02 6.86 11.64
CA ILE A 119 -11.52 5.80 10.76
C ILE A 119 -12.10 4.62 11.56
N TRP A 120 -11.54 4.32 12.73
CA TRP A 120 -12.05 3.27 13.60
C TRP A 120 -13.40 3.64 14.24
N GLN A 121 -13.51 4.86 14.73
CA GLN A 121 -14.80 5.34 15.28
C GLN A 121 -15.90 5.28 14.22
N TYR A 122 -15.63 5.77 13.02
CA TYR A 122 -16.59 5.70 11.93
C TYR A 122 -16.93 4.26 11.52
N THR A 123 -15.92 3.38 11.52
CA THR A 123 -16.14 1.95 11.25
C THR A 123 -17.10 1.32 12.25
N LYS A 124 -16.96 1.65 13.54
CA LYS A 124 -17.87 1.15 14.58
C LYS A 124 -19.32 1.61 14.33
N GLU A 125 -19.49 2.87 14.00
CA GLU A 125 -20.81 3.44 13.68
C GLU A 125 -21.44 2.74 12.46
N ALA A 126 -20.68 2.51 11.41
CA ALA A 126 -21.14 1.79 10.21
C ALA A 126 -21.50 0.31 10.48
N ILE A 127 -20.79 -0.35 11.42
CA ILE A 127 -21.13 -1.71 11.85
C ILE A 127 -22.40 -1.68 12.71
N GLU A 128 -22.50 -0.74 13.65
CA GLU A 128 -23.65 -0.58 14.53
C GLU A 128 -24.93 -0.34 13.75
N GLU A 129 -24.90 0.49 12.71
CA GLU A 129 -26.03 0.73 11.83
C GLU A 129 -26.58 -0.56 11.21
N LYS A 130 -25.71 -1.48 10.83
CA LYS A 130 -26.11 -2.76 10.20
C LYS A 130 -26.38 -3.90 11.19
N LYS A 131 -25.76 -3.88 12.36
CA LYS A 131 -25.82 -4.99 13.34
C LYS A 131 -26.53 -4.64 14.64
N GLY A 132 -26.87 -3.37 14.85
CA GLY A 132 -27.48 -2.86 16.07
C GLY A 132 -26.47 -2.58 17.20
N THR A 133 -26.91 -1.87 18.23
CA THR A 133 -26.07 -1.33 19.33
C THR A 133 -25.36 -2.42 20.18
N SER A 134 -25.84 -3.65 20.15
CA SER A 134 -25.27 -4.76 20.92
C SER A 134 -24.16 -5.54 20.18
N TRP A 135 -23.71 -5.06 19.02
CA TRP A 135 -22.77 -5.82 18.19
C TRP A 135 -21.43 -6.11 18.88
N GLU A 136 -20.88 -5.16 19.64
CA GLU A 136 -19.61 -5.34 20.36
C GLU A 136 -19.68 -6.46 21.42
N SER A 137 -20.86 -6.68 22.03
CA SER A 137 -21.08 -7.78 22.98
C SER A 137 -21.46 -9.09 22.32
N THR A 138 -21.90 -9.07 21.06
CA THR A 138 -22.36 -10.23 20.32
C THR A 138 -21.21 -10.95 19.60
N TYR A 139 -20.21 -10.20 19.10
CA TYR A 139 -19.14 -10.70 18.28
C TYR A 139 -17.78 -10.59 18.97
N THR A 140 -16.95 -11.62 18.80
CA THR A 140 -15.51 -11.49 19.08
C THR A 140 -14.89 -10.76 17.90
N LEU A 141 -14.29 -9.60 18.17
CA LEU A 141 -13.71 -8.73 17.15
C LEU A 141 -12.30 -9.19 16.78
N LYS A 142 -12.04 -9.26 15.47
CA LYS A 142 -10.71 -9.51 14.90
C LYS A 142 -10.37 -8.42 13.91
N LEU A 143 -9.20 -7.83 14.05
CA LEU A 143 -8.77 -6.71 13.22
C LEU A 143 -7.57 -7.09 12.37
N VAL A 144 -7.61 -6.74 11.09
CA VAL A 144 -6.53 -6.93 10.12
C VAL A 144 -6.19 -5.59 9.49
N ILE A 145 -4.94 -5.17 9.57
CA ILE A 145 -4.43 -3.96 8.91
C ILE A 145 -3.48 -4.38 7.79
N THR A 146 -3.57 -3.74 6.63
CA THR A 146 -2.66 -3.99 5.54
C THR A 146 -1.43 -3.11 5.60
N VAL A 147 -0.31 -3.64 5.12
CA VAL A 147 0.97 -2.94 5.02
C VAL A 147 1.63 -3.27 3.69
N PRO A 148 2.42 -2.35 3.10
CA PRO A 148 3.21 -2.64 1.92
C PRO A 148 4.12 -3.87 2.13
N ALA A 149 4.30 -4.67 1.09
CA ALA A 149 5.13 -5.87 1.16
C ALA A 149 6.60 -5.54 1.46
N ILE A 150 7.08 -4.39 0.96
CA ILE A 150 8.46 -3.92 1.11
C ILE A 150 8.77 -3.27 2.46
N TRP A 151 7.76 -3.07 3.31
CA TRP A 151 7.96 -2.35 4.58
C TRP A 151 8.90 -3.06 5.55
N SER A 152 9.74 -2.24 6.19
CA SER A 152 10.62 -2.69 7.27
C SER A 152 9.82 -3.14 8.50
N GLN A 153 10.45 -3.91 9.39
CA GLN A 153 9.83 -4.29 10.66
C GLN A 153 9.50 -3.04 11.51
N ILE A 154 10.34 -2.01 11.45
CA ILE A 154 10.13 -0.75 12.17
C ILE A 154 8.82 -0.09 11.71
N ALA A 155 8.56 -0.03 10.40
CA ALA A 155 7.33 0.56 9.87
C ALA A 155 6.09 -0.24 10.26
N LYS A 156 6.18 -1.57 10.27
CA LYS A 156 5.11 -2.47 10.74
C LYS A 156 4.78 -2.23 12.21
N GLU A 157 5.79 -2.15 13.07
CA GLU A 157 5.62 -1.84 14.49
C GLU A 157 5.05 -0.44 14.71
N ALA A 158 5.53 0.58 13.98
CA ALA A 158 4.98 1.93 14.06
C ALA A 158 3.49 1.96 13.69
N THR A 159 3.08 1.19 12.67
CA THR A 159 1.67 1.07 12.29
C THR A 159 0.84 0.41 13.40
N LEU A 160 1.34 -0.69 13.99
CA LEU A 160 0.66 -1.37 15.10
C LEU A 160 0.55 -0.47 16.32
N ASN A 161 1.62 0.25 16.67
CA ASN A 161 1.64 1.15 17.80
C ASN A 161 0.65 2.30 17.60
N ALA A 162 0.62 2.90 16.42
CA ALA A 162 -0.36 3.93 16.08
C ALA A 162 -1.80 3.42 16.22
N ALA A 163 -2.09 2.23 15.72
CA ALA A 163 -3.42 1.63 15.83
C ALA A 163 -3.81 1.33 17.29
N ARG A 164 -2.90 0.75 18.07
CA ARG A 164 -3.12 0.49 19.52
C ARG A 164 -3.34 1.77 20.32
N ARG A 165 -2.54 2.81 20.10
CA ARG A 165 -2.69 4.14 20.70
C ARG A 165 -4.00 4.83 20.31
N ALA A 166 -4.52 4.51 19.14
CA ALA A 166 -5.81 5.00 18.67
C ALA A 166 -7.02 4.32 19.35
N GLY A 167 -6.77 3.27 20.14
CA GLY A 167 -7.82 2.51 20.84
C GLY A 167 -8.44 1.40 20.00
N LEU A 168 -7.76 0.94 18.93
CA LEU A 168 -8.13 -0.26 18.22
C LEU A 168 -7.88 -1.49 19.12
N PRO A 169 -8.56 -2.63 18.88
CA PRO A 169 -8.31 -3.88 19.64
C PRO A 169 -6.83 -4.24 19.67
N THR A 170 -6.40 -4.87 20.74
CA THR A 170 -4.96 -5.17 20.95
C THR A 170 -4.46 -6.32 20.07
N ASP A 171 -5.35 -7.25 19.68
CA ASP A 171 -5.02 -8.39 18.79
C ASP A 171 -5.21 -7.97 17.32
N ILE A 172 -4.25 -7.17 16.82
CA ILE A 172 -4.22 -6.71 15.44
C ILE A 172 -3.29 -7.62 14.64
N LEU A 173 -3.80 -8.14 13.54
CA LEU A 173 -3.04 -8.91 12.58
C LEU A 173 -2.60 -8.03 11.41
N LEU A 174 -1.42 -8.29 10.87
CA LEU A 174 -0.93 -7.63 9.67
C LEU A 174 -0.94 -8.60 8.49
N VAL A 175 -1.34 -8.08 7.33
CA VAL A 175 -1.21 -8.76 6.03
C VAL A 175 -0.60 -7.80 5.03
N THR A 176 0.14 -8.30 4.06
CA THR A 176 0.69 -7.44 3.01
C THR A 176 -0.40 -7.05 2.00
N GLU A 177 -0.32 -5.83 1.49
CA GLU A 177 -1.27 -5.29 0.51
C GLU A 177 -1.46 -6.21 -0.69
N PRO A 178 -0.38 -6.70 -1.38
CA PRO A 178 -0.56 -7.59 -2.52
C PRO A 178 -1.10 -8.98 -2.14
N GLU A 179 -0.84 -9.50 -0.93
CA GLU A 179 -1.45 -10.75 -0.46
C GLU A 179 -2.95 -10.59 -0.24
N ALA A 180 -3.35 -9.50 0.39
CA ALA A 180 -4.77 -9.18 0.55
C ALA A 180 -5.45 -9.02 -0.82
N ALA A 181 -4.82 -8.30 -1.75
CA ALA A 181 -5.32 -8.15 -3.11
C ALA A 181 -5.49 -9.50 -3.83
N ALA A 182 -4.49 -10.39 -3.75
CA ALA A 182 -4.56 -11.73 -4.34
C ALA A 182 -5.77 -12.53 -3.82
N LEU A 183 -6.01 -12.50 -2.51
CA LEU A 183 -7.16 -13.18 -1.92
C LEU A 183 -8.50 -12.64 -2.41
N ALA A 184 -8.63 -11.31 -2.52
CA ALA A 184 -9.84 -10.70 -3.03
C ALA A 184 -10.13 -11.12 -4.48
N VAL A 185 -9.09 -11.12 -5.33
CA VAL A 185 -9.20 -11.50 -6.74
C VAL A 185 -9.56 -12.97 -6.90
N LEU A 186 -8.85 -13.84 -6.21
CA LEU A 186 -9.05 -15.29 -6.30
C LEU A 186 -10.42 -15.72 -5.77
N LYS A 187 -10.90 -15.11 -4.68
CA LYS A 187 -12.26 -15.39 -4.17
C LYS A 187 -13.36 -14.89 -5.08
N ALA A 188 -13.12 -13.83 -5.85
CA ALA A 188 -14.05 -13.41 -6.88
C ALA A 188 -14.10 -14.42 -8.04
N LYS A 189 -12.96 -14.98 -8.44
CA LYS A 189 -12.83 -16.00 -9.50
C LYS A 189 -13.21 -17.42 -9.07
N ASP A 190 -13.25 -17.72 -7.77
CA ASP A 190 -13.71 -19.03 -7.25
C ASP A 190 -15.17 -19.36 -7.67
N LYS A 191 -15.88 -18.34 -8.15
CA LYS A 191 -17.22 -18.48 -8.74
C LYS A 191 -17.20 -18.85 -10.24
N GLU A 192 -16.04 -18.78 -10.88
CA GLU A 192 -15.80 -19.10 -12.30
C GLU A 192 -14.59 -20.06 -12.40
N PRO A 193 -14.73 -21.33 -11.93
CA PRO A 193 -13.60 -22.24 -11.74
C PRO A 193 -12.89 -22.67 -13.03
N ASP A 194 -13.50 -22.50 -14.19
CA ASP A 194 -12.93 -22.92 -15.47
C ASP A 194 -11.78 -22.00 -15.96
N GLU A 195 -11.55 -20.88 -15.29
CA GLU A 195 -10.47 -19.94 -15.64
C GLU A 195 -9.15 -20.19 -14.89
N LEU A 196 -9.15 -21.01 -13.85
CA LEU A 196 -7.96 -21.26 -13.02
C LEU A 196 -7.45 -22.68 -13.27
N HIS A 197 -6.15 -22.81 -13.57
CA HIS A 197 -5.53 -24.11 -13.77
C HIS A 197 -4.42 -24.36 -12.75
N LEU A 198 -4.18 -25.65 -12.47
CA LEU A 198 -3.08 -26.06 -11.63
C LEU A 198 -1.75 -25.65 -12.28
N GLN A 199 -0.84 -25.10 -11.50
CA GLN A 199 0.45 -24.55 -11.91
C GLN A 199 0.39 -23.17 -12.61
N ASP A 200 -0.81 -22.62 -12.85
CA ASP A 200 -0.90 -21.23 -13.33
C ASP A 200 -0.18 -20.28 -12.36
N SER A 201 0.56 -19.36 -12.91
CA SER A 201 1.26 -18.33 -12.18
C SER A 201 0.77 -16.95 -12.59
N PHE A 202 0.73 -16.02 -11.65
CA PHE A 202 0.31 -14.65 -11.90
C PHE A 202 1.03 -13.65 -10.99
N VAL A 203 1.26 -12.47 -11.51
CA VAL A 203 1.80 -11.34 -10.73
C VAL A 203 0.64 -10.48 -10.26
N ILE A 204 0.58 -10.20 -8.97
CA ILE A 204 -0.21 -9.08 -8.45
C ILE A 204 0.68 -7.84 -8.52
N CYS A 205 0.21 -6.83 -9.24
CA CYS A 205 0.82 -5.50 -9.24
C CYS A 205 -0.13 -4.54 -8.50
N ASP A 206 0.16 -4.31 -7.24
CA ASP A 206 -0.54 -3.30 -6.44
C ASP A 206 0.11 -1.95 -6.68
N ALA A 207 -0.46 -1.20 -7.61
CA ALA A 207 -0.03 0.15 -7.91
C ALA A 207 -0.86 1.15 -7.09
N GLY A 208 -0.30 1.59 -5.98
CA GLY A 208 -0.91 2.49 -5.01
C GLY A 208 -0.58 3.97 -5.22
N GLY A 209 -0.92 4.78 -4.22
CA GLY A 209 -0.57 6.19 -4.20
C GLY A 209 0.91 6.43 -3.89
N GLY A 210 1.46 5.78 -2.88
CA GLY A 210 2.84 5.96 -2.43
C GLY A 210 3.81 4.93 -2.97
N THR A 211 3.40 3.66 -2.98
CA THR A 211 4.21 2.50 -3.34
C THR A 211 3.61 1.72 -4.49
N VAL A 212 4.46 0.93 -5.13
CA VAL A 212 4.07 -0.17 -6.00
C VAL A 212 4.67 -1.44 -5.43
N ASP A 213 3.82 -2.40 -5.13
CA ASP A 213 4.18 -3.68 -4.53
C ASP A 213 3.84 -4.83 -5.47
N LEU A 214 4.78 -5.73 -5.66
CA LEU A 214 4.68 -6.88 -6.56
C LEU A 214 4.83 -8.18 -5.79
N ILE A 215 4.00 -9.14 -6.14
CA ILE A 215 4.13 -10.50 -5.63
C ILE A 215 3.70 -11.49 -6.72
N THR A 216 4.45 -12.56 -6.87
CA THR A 216 4.11 -13.63 -7.79
C THR A 216 3.59 -14.83 -7.03
N TYR A 217 2.44 -15.34 -7.44
CA TYR A 217 1.83 -16.55 -6.92
C TYR A 217 1.73 -17.62 -7.97
N LYS A 218 1.79 -18.88 -7.51
CA LYS A 218 1.55 -20.10 -8.28
C LYS A 218 0.43 -20.89 -7.65
N ILE A 219 -0.51 -21.38 -8.47
CA ILE A 219 -1.61 -22.23 -8.01
C ILE A 219 -1.09 -23.64 -7.80
N THR A 220 -1.13 -24.11 -6.55
CA THR A 220 -0.65 -25.45 -6.19
C THR A 220 -1.77 -26.43 -5.95
N LYS A 221 -3.00 -25.96 -5.73
CA LYS A 221 -4.19 -26.77 -5.55
C LYS A 221 -5.44 -25.99 -5.93
N LEU A 222 -6.44 -26.67 -6.50
CA LEU A 222 -7.71 -26.04 -6.90
C LEU A 222 -8.83 -26.24 -5.87
N ASN A 223 -8.90 -27.39 -5.20
CA ASN A 223 -9.96 -27.70 -4.25
C ASN A 223 -9.43 -28.28 -2.92
N PRO A 224 -9.41 -27.50 -1.81
CA PRO A 224 -9.60 -26.05 -1.75
C PRO A 224 -8.49 -25.32 -2.48
N LEU A 225 -8.76 -24.13 -3.00
CA LEU A 225 -7.77 -23.32 -3.71
C LEU A 225 -6.59 -23.00 -2.79
N GLN A 226 -5.37 -23.31 -3.26
CA GLN A 226 -4.12 -22.96 -2.60
C GLN A 226 -3.12 -22.39 -3.59
N ILE A 227 -2.41 -21.35 -3.12
CA ILE A 227 -1.35 -20.70 -3.83
C ILE A 227 -0.09 -20.63 -2.99
N GLU A 228 1.06 -20.52 -3.62
CA GLU A 228 2.36 -20.31 -2.98
C GLU A 228 3.08 -19.16 -3.67
N GLU A 229 3.89 -18.40 -2.92
CA GLU A 229 4.75 -17.38 -3.53
C GLU A 229 5.75 -18.05 -4.50
N GLY A 230 5.74 -17.63 -5.76
CA GLY A 230 6.66 -18.12 -6.79
C GLY A 230 8.07 -17.59 -6.59
N VAL A 231 8.21 -16.30 -6.40
CA VAL A 231 9.47 -15.58 -6.12
C VAL A 231 9.27 -14.60 -4.97
N VAL A 232 10.37 -14.08 -4.43
CA VAL A 232 10.31 -13.03 -3.40
C VAL A 232 9.66 -11.79 -4.00
N GLY A 233 8.60 -11.29 -3.34
CA GLY A 233 7.94 -10.09 -3.81
C GLY A 233 8.88 -8.87 -3.77
N GLU A 234 8.71 -7.98 -4.74
CA GLU A 234 9.48 -6.76 -4.93
C GLU A 234 8.57 -5.53 -4.86
N GLY A 235 9.14 -4.34 -4.79
CA GLY A 235 8.38 -3.10 -4.84
C GLY A 235 9.28 -1.87 -4.68
N ASP A 236 8.71 -0.71 -4.95
CA ASP A 236 9.40 0.56 -4.79
C ASP A 236 8.42 1.70 -4.44
N GLY A 237 9.00 2.83 -3.98
CA GLY A 237 8.28 4.08 -3.72
C GLY A 237 7.98 4.87 -5.00
N CYS A 238 7.37 4.23 -6.01
CA CYS A 238 7.05 4.83 -7.30
C CYS A 238 5.52 4.91 -7.56
N GLY A 239 4.75 5.17 -6.52
CA GLY A 239 3.31 5.33 -6.61
C GLY A 239 2.86 6.64 -7.29
N SER A 240 1.54 6.81 -7.44
CA SER A 240 0.97 7.91 -8.22
C SER A 240 1.21 9.32 -7.67
N VAL A 241 1.62 9.47 -6.39
CA VAL A 241 1.99 10.79 -5.83
C VAL A 241 3.20 11.40 -6.55
N HIS A 242 4.07 10.57 -7.14
CA HIS A 242 5.19 11.06 -7.94
C HIS A 242 4.75 11.76 -9.24
N LEU A 243 3.55 11.46 -9.73
CA LEU A 243 2.94 12.21 -10.84
C LEU A 243 2.50 13.59 -10.37
N ASP A 244 1.96 13.71 -9.15
CA ASP A 244 1.54 15.00 -8.59
C ASP A 244 2.74 15.92 -8.40
N ILE A 245 3.84 15.38 -7.89
CA ILE A 245 5.11 16.07 -7.71
C ILE A 245 5.72 16.47 -9.05
N ALA A 246 5.72 15.58 -10.03
CA ALA A 246 6.26 15.87 -11.36
C ALA A 246 5.45 16.97 -12.05
N PHE A 247 4.12 16.95 -11.91
CA PHE A 247 3.23 17.98 -12.42
C PHE A 247 3.50 19.33 -11.74
N GLU A 248 3.56 19.38 -10.42
CA GLU A 248 3.83 20.62 -9.68
C GLU A 248 5.18 21.23 -10.08
N LYS A 249 6.23 20.41 -10.19
CA LYS A 249 7.55 20.86 -10.67
C LYS A 249 7.49 21.41 -12.09
N TYR A 250 6.73 20.76 -12.98
CA TYR A 250 6.54 21.26 -14.33
C TYR A 250 5.89 22.65 -14.31
N ILE A 251 4.83 22.85 -13.52
CA ILE A 251 4.18 24.14 -13.38
C ILE A 251 5.14 25.20 -12.81
N GLN A 252 5.92 24.87 -11.78
CA GLN A 252 6.94 25.76 -11.22
C GLN A 252 7.96 26.21 -12.27
N MET A 253 8.39 25.29 -13.13
CA MET A 253 9.33 25.57 -14.20
C MET A 253 8.74 26.51 -15.27
N VAL A 254 7.49 26.26 -15.68
CA VAL A 254 6.81 27.00 -16.75
C VAL A 254 6.41 28.40 -16.28
N VAL A 255 5.88 28.53 -15.09
CA VAL A 255 5.44 29.78 -14.47
C VAL A 255 6.65 30.61 -13.98
N GLY A 256 7.71 29.93 -13.60
CA GLY A 256 8.87 30.52 -12.93
C GLY A 256 8.70 30.58 -11.42
N GLU A 257 9.78 30.30 -10.69
CA GLU A 257 9.79 30.12 -9.24
C GLU A 257 9.24 31.36 -8.48
N LYS A 258 9.56 32.56 -8.94
CA LYS A 258 9.10 33.79 -8.29
C LYS A 258 7.58 33.95 -8.36
N GLN A 259 6.97 33.74 -9.53
CA GLN A 259 5.53 33.88 -9.71
C GLN A 259 4.81 32.73 -9.02
N TYR A 260 5.32 31.50 -9.16
CA TYR A 260 4.72 30.33 -8.48
C TYR A 260 4.74 30.48 -6.95
N SER A 261 5.83 30.99 -6.37
CA SER A 261 5.92 31.22 -4.92
C SER A 261 4.94 32.27 -4.41
N SER A 262 4.61 33.26 -5.24
CA SER A 262 3.66 34.34 -4.91
C SER A 262 2.18 33.95 -5.13
N LEU A 263 1.88 32.77 -5.71
CA LEU A 263 0.50 32.31 -5.91
C LEU A 263 -0.21 32.12 -4.59
N ASP A 264 -1.48 32.50 -4.58
CA ASP A 264 -2.38 32.21 -3.48
C ASP A 264 -2.41 30.69 -3.18
N PRO A 265 -2.25 30.27 -1.92
CA PRO A 265 -2.34 28.85 -1.54
C PRO A 265 -3.62 28.17 -2.05
N LYS A 266 -4.74 28.90 -2.11
CA LYS A 266 -6.01 28.42 -2.66
C LYS A 266 -5.91 28.10 -4.16
N ALA A 267 -5.28 28.97 -4.93
CA ALA A 267 -5.07 28.74 -6.37
C ALA A 267 -4.20 27.51 -6.62
N LYS A 268 -3.12 27.32 -5.84
CA LYS A 268 -2.28 26.11 -5.89
C LYS A 268 -3.07 24.85 -5.55
N ALA A 269 -3.83 24.88 -4.47
CA ALA A 269 -4.64 23.73 -4.03
C ALA A 269 -5.70 23.36 -5.08
N THR A 270 -6.38 24.34 -5.68
CA THR A 270 -7.36 24.13 -6.76
C THR A 270 -6.72 23.49 -7.98
N MET A 271 -5.57 23.98 -8.41
CA MET A 271 -4.80 23.45 -9.53
C MET A 271 -4.40 21.99 -9.29
N LEU A 272 -3.78 21.70 -8.13
CA LEU A 272 -3.34 20.33 -7.78
C LEU A 272 -4.52 19.38 -7.66
N HIS A 273 -5.61 19.83 -7.07
CA HIS A 273 -6.83 19.04 -6.96
C HIS A 273 -7.46 18.73 -8.34
N GLY A 274 -7.51 19.73 -9.22
CA GLY A 274 -7.99 19.55 -10.60
C GLY A 274 -7.12 18.57 -11.39
N TYR A 275 -5.80 18.63 -11.22
CA TYR A 275 -4.89 17.63 -11.80
C TYR A 275 -5.14 16.23 -11.24
N GLU A 276 -5.18 16.06 -9.92
CA GLU A 276 -5.33 14.76 -9.26
C GLU A 276 -6.66 14.08 -9.60
N THR A 277 -7.76 14.82 -9.49
CA THR A 277 -9.10 14.25 -9.68
C THR A 277 -9.53 14.16 -11.14
N GLY A 278 -8.99 15.03 -11.99
CA GLY A 278 -9.32 15.12 -13.41
C GLY A 278 -8.27 14.44 -14.30
N LEU A 279 -7.23 15.20 -14.67
CA LEU A 279 -6.26 14.82 -15.68
C LEU A 279 -5.54 13.51 -15.37
N LYS A 280 -5.00 13.38 -14.16
CA LYS A 280 -4.23 12.18 -13.73
C LYS A 280 -5.03 10.88 -13.91
N ARG A 281 -6.33 10.92 -13.65
CA ARG A 281 -7.22 9.76 -13.81
C ARG A 281 -7.66 9.55 -15.25
N ALA A 282 -7.82 10.63 -16.02
CA ALA A 282 -8.34 10.58 -17.39
C ALA A 282 -7.28 10.22 -18.43
N TYR A 283 -6.01 10.51 -18.17
CA TYR A 283 -4.93 10.32 -19.13
C TYR A 283 -4.76 8.84 -19.53
N SER A 284 -4.77 8.60 -20.83
CA SER A 284 -4.70 7.25 -21.40
C SER A 284 -3.62 7.09 -22.48
N GLY A 285 -2.67 8.06 -22.57
CA GLY A 285 -1.60 8.04 -23.56
C GLY A 285 -2.04 8.44 -24.97
N THR A 286 -3.18 9.11 -25.10
CA THR A 286 -3.67 9.64 -26.38
C THR A 286 -3.00 10.95 -26.74
N ASN A 287 -3.06 11.32 -28.03
CA ASN A 287 -2.56 12.61 -28.52
C ASN A 287 -3.55 13.76 -28.27
N LYS A 288 -4.27 13.75 -27.13
CA LYS A 288 -5.18 14.81 -26.72
C LYS A 288 -4.47 15.76 -25.78
N GLU A 289 -4.82 17.03 -25.90
CA GLU A 289 -4.46 18.05 -24.93
C GLU A 289 -5.41 17.99 -23.74
N TYR A 290 -4.92 18.40 -22.57
CA TYR A 290 -5.69 18.50 -21.33
C TYR A 290 -5.43 19.86 -20.69
N SER A 291 -6.47 20.44 -20.13
CA SER A 291 -6.38 21.73 -19.47
C SER A 291 -6.60 21.60 -17.96
N VAL A 292 -5.86 22.41 -17.20
CA VAL A 292 -5.98 22.51 -15.74
C VAL A 292 -6.09 24.01 -15.38
N GLU A 293 -6.96 24.33 -14.43
CA GLU A 293 -7.09 25.70 -13.91
C GLU A 293 -5.79 26.13 -13.23
N LEU A 294 -5.33 27.33 -13.57
CA LEU A 294 -4.08 27.90 -13.07
C LEU A 294 -4.27 29.42 -12.84
N HIS A 295 -5.06 29.78 -11.84
CA HIS A 295 -5.38 31.16 -11.55
C HIS A 295 -4.23 31.93 -10.90
N GLY A 296 -4.14 33.22 -11.22
CA GLY A 296 -3.14 34.15 -10.64
C GLY A 296 -1.76 34.07 -11.30
N VAL A 297 -1.70 33.52 -12.50
CA VAL A 297 -0.51 33.49 -13.37
C VAL A 297 -0.73 34.36 -14.58
N ASP A 298 0.31 35.03 -15.04
CA ASP A 298 0.26 35.82 -16.26
C ASP A 298 0.13 34.91 -17.48
N ASP A 299 -0.60 35.38 -18.50
CA ASP A 299 -0.76 34.68 -19.76
C ASP A 299 0.60 34.47 -20.47
N ASN A 300 0.80 33.26 -20.97
CA ASN A 300 1.98 32.85 -21.72
C ASN A 300 1.62 31.83 -22.79
N GLU A 301 1.27 32.34 -23.98
CA GLU A 301 0.84 31.49 -25.11
C GLU A 301 1.86 30.41 -25.51
N LYS A 302 3.18 30.71 -25.36
CA LYS A 302 4.24 29.73 -25.70
C LYS A 302 4.15 28.47 -24.83
N GLU A 303 3.82 28.66 -23.57
CA GLU A 303 3.69 27.58 -22.57
C GLU A 303 2.26 27.09 -22.44
N GLY A 304 1.32 27.64 -23.22
CA GLY A 304 -0.08 27.23 -23.21
C GLY A 304 -0.87 27.77 -22.03
N ILE A 305 -0.45 28.89 -21.45
CA ILE A 305 -1.15 29.58 -20.37
C ILE A 305 -2.00 30.69 -20.96
N ASP A 306 -3.29 30.59 -20.80
CA ASP A 306 -4.26 31.59 -21.26
C ASP A 306 -5.46 31.65 -20.31
N SER A 307 -5.85 32.86 -19.93
CA SER A 307 -7.06 33.17 -19.17
C SER A 307 -7.25 32.30 -17.92
N GLY A 308 -6.16 32.13 -17.13
CA GLY A 308 -6.19 31.35 -15.88
C GLY A 308 -6.27 29.84 -16.07
N THR A 309 -5.84 29.34 -17.23
CA THR A 309 -5.81 27.91 -17.57
C THR A 309 -4.49 27.56 -18.22
N ILE A 310 -3.91 26.41 -17.89
CA ILE A 310 -2.78 25.83 -18.63
C ILE A 310 -3.24 24.63 -19.44
N THR A 311 -2.87 24.64 -20.73
CA THR A 311 -3.12 23.52 -21.66
C THR A 311 -1.85 22.71 -21.85
N LEU A 312 -1.89 21.46 -21.42
CA LEU A 312 -0.76 20.53 -21.47
C LEU A 312 -0.78 19.74 -22.79
N LYS A 313 0.30 19.89 -23.54
CA LYS A 313 0.49 19.18 -24.81
C LYS A 313 0.75 17.69 -24.57
N PRO A 314 0.39 16.79 -25.52
CA PRO A 314 0.57 15.34 -25.38
C PRO A 314 2.01 14.92 -25.06
N GLN A 315 3.01 15.63 -25.58
CA GLN A 315 4.44 15.34 -25.31
C GLN A 315 4.80 15.61 -23.85
N VAL A 316 4.31 16.70 -23.28
CA VAL A 316 4.52 17.05 -21.87
C VAL A 316 3.90 15.99 -20.98
N LEU A 317 2.63 15.64 -21.23
CA LEU A 317 1.92 14.61 -20.48
C LEU A 317 2.65 13.27 -20.52
N ARG A 318 3.10 12.86 -21.71
CA ARG A 318 3.87 11.64 -21.86
C ARG A 318 5.14 11.67 -21.01
N THR A 319 5.89 12.76 -21.04
CA THR A 319 7.12 12.91 -20.25
C THR A 319 6.84 12.81 -18.75
N LEU A 320 5.78 13.46 -18.25
CA LEU A 320 5.40 13.41 -16.84
C LEU A 320 5.04 12.00 -16.40
N PHE A 321 4.22 11.30 -17.19
CA PHE A 321 3.76 9.97 -16.84
C PHE A 321 4.84 8.90 -17.04
N ASP A 322 5.62 8.98 -18.12
CA ASP A 322 6.65 7.99 -18.43
C ASP A 322 7.73 7.92 -17.36
N HIS A 323 8.03 9.04 -16.70
CA HIS A 323 9.00 9.07 -15.60
C HIS A 323 8.65 8.08 -14.48
N VAL A 324 7.38 7.97 -14.13
CA VAL A 324 6.88 7.05 -13.09
C VAL A 324 6.57 5.67 -13.68
N ILE A 325 5.86 5.63 -14.81
CA ILE A 325 5.38 4.37 -15.39
C ILE A 325 6.54 3.47 -15.87
N ASN A 326 7.64 4.05 -16.37
CA ASN A 326 8.82 3.25 -16.76
C ASN A 326 9.44 2.51 -15.57
N GLN A 327 9.42 3.09 -14.38
CA GLN A 327 9.88 2.40 -13.16
C GLN A 327 8.98 1.20 -12.86
N ILE A 328 7.66 1.37 -12.95
CA ILE A 328 6.70 0.29 -12.71
C ILE A 328 6.85 -0.82 -13.73
N VAL A 329 6.98 -0.46 -15.01
CA VAL A 329 7.19 -1.44 -16.11
C VAL A 329 8.49 -2.22 -15.86
N GLY A 330 9.57 -1.54 -15.43
CA GLY A 330 10.84 -2.19 -15.07
C GLY A 330 10.70 -3.16 -13.91
N LEU A 331 10.01 -2.77 -12.83
CA LEU A 331 9.74 -3.64 -11.68
C LEU A 331 8.93 -4.88 -12.07
N VAL A 332 7.86 -4.70 -12.85
CA VAL A 332 7.02 -5.82 -13.30
C VAL A 332 7.83 -6.76 -14.18
N LYS A 333 8.67 -6.23 -15.08
CA LYS A 333 9.54 -7.04 -15.93
C LYS A 333 10.52 -7.86 -15.10
N ASN A 334 11.20 -7.25 -14.12
CA ASN A 334 12.12 -7.97 -13.23
C ASN A 334 11.40 -9.11 -12.50
N GLN A 335 10.20 -8.84 -11.97
CA GLN A 335 9.41 -9.84 -11.26
C GLN A 335 8.99 -11.01 -12.16
N VAL A 336 8.67 -10.72 -13.42
CA VAL A 336 8.37 -11.72 -14.46
C VAL A 336 9.61 -12.55 -14.80
N ASP A 337 10.75 -11.89 -15.03
CA ASP A 337 12.02 -12.53 -15.40
C ASP A 337 12.56 -13.42 -14.26
N GLU A 338 12.49 -12.96 -13.00
CA GLU A 338 12.93 -13.74 -11.83
C GLU A 338 12.07 -14.99 -11.62
N ALA A 339 10.81 -14.90 -11.96
CA ALA A 339 9.89 -16.02 -11.85
C ALA A 339 10.23 -17.17 -12.83
N GLN A 340 11.10 -16.95 -13.84
CA GLN A 340 11.47 -17.90 -14.90
C GLN A 340 10.25 -18.65 -15.46
N MET A 341 9.16 -17.95 -15.60
CA MET A 341 7.86 -18.57 -15.77
C MET A 341 7.52 -18.76 -17.24
N ASN A 342 7.72 -19.96 -17.72
CA ASN A 342 7.12 -20.41 -18.97
C ASN A 342 5.58 -20.56 -18.89
N ASP A 343 5.04 -20.57 -17.65
CA ASP A 343 3.61 -20.79 -17.36
C ASP A 343 2.93 -19.57 -16.73
N GLN A 344 3.51 -18.38 -16.84
CA GLN A 344 2.89 -17.17 -16.33
C GLN A 344 1.77 -16.74 -17.27
N ARG A 345 0.55 -16.56 -16.71
CA ARG A 345 -0.61 -16.28 -17.53
C ARG A 345 -1.13 -14.86 -17.41
N ALA A 346 -0.91 -14.19 -16.29
CA ALA A 346 -1.46 -12.86 -16.09
C ALA A 346 -0.66 -11.97 -15.14
N ILE A 347 -0.73 -10.66 -15.42
CA ILE A 347 -0.42 -9.58 -14.49
C ILE A 347 -1.75 -8.96 -14.07
N LEU A 348 -2.06 -8.97 -12.79
CA LEU A 348 -3.32 -8.50 -12.22
C LEU A 348 -3.09 -7.13 -11.58
N LEU A 349 -3.65 -6.07 -12.19
CA LEU A 349 -3.53 -4.71 -11.70
C LEU A 349 -4.57 -4.40 -10.63
N VAL A 350 -4.10 -4.03 -9.45
CA VAL A 350 -4.90 -3.58 -8.30
C VAL A 350 -4.40 -2.23 -7.79
N GLY A 351 -5.06 -1.68 -6.78
CA GLY A 351 -4.75 -0.35 -6.26
C GLY A 351 -5.33 0.79 -7.08
N GLY A 352 -5.25 2.00 -6.54
CA GLY A 352 -5.83 3.20 -7.18
C GLY A 352 -5.15 3.55 -8.50
N PHE A 353 -3.82 3.49 -8.54
CA PHE A 353 -3.05 3.75 -9.76
C PHE A 353 -3.11 2.58 -10.75
N GLY A 354 -3.34 1.36 -10.27
CA GLY A 354 -3.59 0.18 -11.13
C GLY A 354 -4.80 0.35 -12.06
N SER A 355 -5.75 1.22 -11.70
CA SER A 355 -6.89 1.56 -12.57
C SER A 355 -6.54 2.48 -13.73
N ASN A 356 -5.35 3.14 -13.74
CA ASN A 356 -4.95 4.09 -14.76
C ASN A 356 -4.83 3.42 -16.14
N LYS A 357 -5.44 4.06 -17.15
CA LYS A 357 -5.50 3.49 -18.52
C LYS A 357 -4.14 3.49 -19.22
N TYR A 358 -3.30 4.49 -18.92
CA TYR A 358 -1.99 4.58 -19.55
C TYR A 358 -1.01 3.57 -18.96
N LEU A 359 -1.01 3.38 -17.63
CA LEU A 359 -0.25 2.31 -16.98
C LEU A 359 -0.60 0.94 -17.56
N HIS A 360 -1.90 0.63 -17.62
CA HIS A 360 -2.38 -0.62 -18.20
C HIS A 360 -1.89 -0.83 -19.64
N LYS A 361 -2.01 0.21 -20.48
CA LYS A 361 -1.52 0.16 -21.86
C LYS A 361 -0.02 -0.11 -21.92
N ARG A 362 0.79 0.61 -21.15
CA ARG A 362 2.25 0.49 -21.14
C ARG A 362 2.71 -0.90 -20.68
N LEU A 363 2.05 -1.48 -19.68
CA LEU A 363 2.32 -2.86 -19.26
C LEU A 363 1.91 -3.87 -20.33
N LYS A 364 0.75 -3.68 -20.96
CA LYS A 364 0.31 -4.54 -22.06
C LYS A 364 1.29 -4.49 -23.23
N ASP A 365 1.69 -3.28 -23.67
CA ASP A 365 2.66 -3.10 -24.76
C ASP A 365 4.03 -3.75 -24.42
N ALA A 366 4.44 -3.71 -23.14
CA ALA A 366 5.72 -4.28 -22.69
C ALA A 366 5.74 -5.82 -22.69
N HIS A 367 4.59 -6.47 -22.51
CA HIS A 367 4.46 -7.94 -22.42
C HIS A 367 3.67 -8.57 -23.56
N GLU A 368 3.44 -7.82 -24.65
CA GLU A 368 2.68 -8.30 -25.81
C GLU A 368 3.31 -9.55 -26.44
N ASN A 369 4.65 -9.60 -26.47
CA ASN A 369 5.40 -10.71 -27.06
C ASN A 369 5.60 -11.89 -26.11
N ASP A 370 5.33 -11.70 -24.81
CA ASP A 370 5.55 -12.72 -23.79
C ASP A 370 4.32 -13.62 -23.62
N GLY A 371 3.21 -13.29 -24.28
CA GLY A 371 1.95 -14.02 -24.15
C GLY A 371 1.30 -13.88 -22.76
N ILE A 372 1.65 -12.81 -22.02
CA ILE A 372 1.14 -12.53 -20.68
C ILE A 372 -0.01 -11.54 -20.75
N ASP A 373 -1.15 -11.92 -20.22
CA ASP A 373 -2.31 -11.04 -20.14
C ASP A 373 -2.14 -10.00 -19.03
N VAL A 374 -2.43 -8.73 -19.33
CA VAL A 374 -2.49 -7.66 -18.32
C VAL A 374 -3.95 -7.32 -18.06
N LEU A 375 -4.43 -7.67 -16.87
CA LEU A 375 -5.83 -7.59 -16.50
C LEU A 375 -6.06 -6.55 -15.41
N LYS A 376 -7.09 -5.72 -15.57
CA LYS A 376 -7.62 -4.89 -14.50
C LYS A 376 -8.62 -5.70 -13.68
N VAL A 377 -8.43 -5.70 -12.39
CA VAL A 377 -9.32 -6.43 -11.48
C VAL A 377 -10.58 -5.60 -11.21
N MET A 378 -11.74 -6.26 -11.30
CA MET A 378 -13.00 -5.66 -10.90
C MET A 378 -12.94 -5.32 -9.40
N ASN A 379 -13.37 -4.11 -9.01
CA ASN A 379 -13.22 -3.58 -7.64
C ASN A 379 -11.75 -3.51 -7.17
N GLY A 380 -10.80 -3.36 -8.10
CA GLY A 380 -9.37 -3.29 -7.80
C GLY A 380 -9.00 -2.20 -6.78
N TRP A 381 -9.81 -1.14 -6.69
CA TRP A 381 -9.60 -0.06 -5.74
C TRP A 381 -9.85 -0.48 -4.28
N SER A 382 -10.89 -1.28 -4.01
CA SER A 382 -11.21 -1.81 -2.68
C SER A 382 -10.71 -3.24 -2.45
N SER A 383 -10.03 -3.85 -3.41
CA SER A 383 -9.58 -5.25 -3.32
C SER A 383 -8.75 -5.53 -2.06
N ILE A 384 -7.92 -4.58 -1.65
CA ILE A 384 -7.01 -4.73 -0.52
C ILE A 384 -7.78 -4.84 0.80
N CYS A 385 -8.71 -3.92 1.11
CA CYS A 385 -9.51 -4.05 2.35
C CYS A 385 -10.40 -5.29 2.32
N ARG A 386 -11.02 -5.62 1.16
CA ARG A 386 -11.82 -6.84 0.98
C ARG A 386 -10.99 -8.10 1.25
N GLY A 387 -9.78 -8.14 0.70
CA GLY A 387 -8.84 -9.23 0.92
C GLY A 387 -8.36 -9.31 2.37
N ALA A 388 -8.14 -8.18 3.03
CA ALA A 388 -7.75 -8.16 4.44
C ALA A 388 -8.83 -8.79 5.34
N ALA A 389 -10.11 -8.47 5.15
CA ALA A 389 -11.20 -9.10 5.89
C ALA A 389 -11.30 -10.60 5.58
N THR A 390 -11.15 -10.99 4.31
CA THR A 390 -11.13 -12.38 3.87
C THR A 390 -9.95 -13.15 4.49
N TRP A 391 -8.77 -12.54 4.49
CA TRP A 391 -7.57 -13.11 5.11
C TRP A 391 -7.76 -13.34 6.61
N GLY A 392 -8.31 -12.37 7.31
CA GLY A 392 -8.64 -12.50 8.73
C GLY A 392 -9.63 -13.62 9.02
N LEU A 393 -10.63 -13.81 8.14
CA LEU A 393 -11.57 -14.92 8.23
C LEU A 393 -10.88 -16.28 8.03
N GLU A 394 -9.94 -16.40 7.09
CA GLU A 394 -9.16 -17.63 6.88
C GLU A 394 -8.22 -17.94 8.05
N HIS A 395 -7.81 -16.92 8.81
CA HIS A 395 -6.97 -17.04 9.99
C HIS A 395 -7.78 -17.09 11.30
N SER A 396 -9.09 -17.23 11.22
CA SER A 396 -9.93 -17.39 12.41
C SER A 396 -9.67 -18.75 13.10
N SER A 397 -9.88 -18.81 14.40
CA SER A 397 -9.66 -20.00 15.21
C SER A 397 -10.51 -21.20 14.78
N SER A 398 -11.61 -20.95 14.10
CA SER A 398 -12.53 -21.94 13.57
C SER A 398 -12.14 -22.51 12.20
N ASN A 399 -11.13 -21.91 11.51
CA ASN A 399 -10.73 -22.33 10.17
C ASN A 399 -9.48 -23.23 10.21
N PRO A 400 -9.54 -24.48 9.75
CA PRO A 400 -8.37 -25.35 9.71
C PRO A 400 -7.26 -24.82 8.82
N LEU A 401 -6.00 -25.01 9.22
CA LEU A 401 -4.81 -24.57 8.49
C LEU A 401 -4.78 -25.01 7.02
N ASN A 402 -5.24 -26.21 6.73
CA ASN A 402 -5.26 -26.78 5.38
C ASN A 402 -6.29 -26.14 4.43
N ARG A 403 -7.08 -25.19 4.91
CA ARG A 403 -8.03 -24.40 4.11
C ARG A 403 -7.57 -22.97 3.84
N ARG A 404 -6.37 -22.61 4.25
CA ARG A 404 -5.81 -21.31 3.91
C ARG A 404 -5.45 -21.24 2.44
N THR A 405 -5.80 -20.14 1.80
CA THR A 405 -5.51 -19.95 0.38
C THR A 405 -4.02 -19.80 0.14
N VAL A 406 -3.31 -18.97 0.93
CA VAL A 406 -1.84 -18.86 0.85
C VAL A 406 -1.23 -19.95 1.71
N ALA A 407 -0.60 -20.94 1.08
CA ALA A 407 -0.04 -22.12 1.75
C ALA A 407 1.43 -21.91 2.16
N ALA A 408 2.21 -21.19 1.38
CA ALA A 408 3.62 -20.91 1.68
C ALA A 408 4.06 -19.53 1.15
N ARG A 409 5.05 -18.95 1.82
CA ARG A 409 5.70 -17.70 1.45
C ARG A 409 7.21 -17.88 1.30
N LYS A 410 7.83 -17.05 0.46
CA LYS A 410 9.29 -16.96 0.34
C LYS A 410 9.86 -16.06 1.43
N ALA A 411 10.94 -16.51 2.06
CA ALA A 411 11.65 -15.69 3.04
C ALA A 411 12.30 -14.48 2.36
N ARG A 412 11.97 -13.26 2.83
CA ARG A 412 12.51 -12.01 2.26
C ARG A 412 13.94 -11.73 2.71
N PHE A 413 14.31 -12.26 3.87
CA PHE A 413 15.63 -12.11 4.49
C PHE A 413 16.16 -13.48 4.91
N ASN A 414 17.44 -13.53 5.23
CA ASN A 414 18.01 -14.65 5.96
C ASN A 414 17.62 -14.47 7.45
N TYR A 415 17.13 -15.53 8.06
CA TYR A 415 16.81 -15.58 9.48
C TYR A 415 17.69 -16.60 10.18
N GLY A 416 18.28 -16.22 11.28
CA GLY A 416 19.20 -17.08 12.01
C GLY A 416 19.46 -16.60 13.42
N ASN A 417 20.10 -17.43 14.20
CA ASN A 417 20.57 -17.09 15.53
C ASN A 417 22.04 -16.63 15.46
N CYS A 418 22.36 -15.63 16.26
CA CYS A 418 23.72 -15.17 16.45
C CYS A 418 24.28 -15.79 17.72
N TRP A 419 25.36 -16.52 17.61
CA TRP A 419 26.01 -17.22 18.70
C TRP A 419 27.41 -16.73 18.93
N CYS A 420 27.94 -16.98 20.15
CA CYS A 420 29.36 -16.97 20.43
C CYS A 420 29.78 -18.44 20.61
N VAL A 421 30.80 -18.87 19.90
CA VAL A 421 31.33 -20.24 19.97
C VAL A 421 32.83 -20.20 20.30
N PRO A 422 33.43 -21.25 20.89
CA PRO A 422 34.86 -21.31 21.08
C PRO A 422 35.63 -21.06 19.76
N PHE A 423 36.61 -20.17 19.82
CA PHE A 423 37.36 -19.79 18.62
C PHE A 423 38.17 -20.95 18.09
N ASP A 424 38.03 -21.24 16.80
CA ASP A 424 38.75 -22.27 16.10
C ASP A 424 38.97 -21.84 14.63
N ALA A 425 40.22 -21.47 14.31
CA ALA A 425 40.58 -21.02 12.98
C ALA A 425 40.37 -22.13 11.91
N SER A 426 40.48 -23.41 12.31
CA SER A 426 40.25 -24.53 11.37
C SER A 426 38.80 -24.64 10.91
N LYS A 427 37.86 -24.06 11.65
CA LYS A 427 36.42 -23.95 11.30
C LYS A 427 36.08 -22.70 10.52
N GLY A 428 37.09 -21.92 10.11
CA GLY A 428 36.86 -20.71 9.31
C GLY A 428 36.57 -19.45 10.13
N HIS A 429 36.73 -19.47 11.46
CA HIS A 429 36.54 -18.28 12.27
C HIS A 429 37.65 -17.27 11.97
N LEU A 430 37.25 -16.00 11.77
CA LEU A 430 38.17 -14.93 11.43
C LEU A 430 38.78 -14.30 12.71
N GLU A 431 40.02 -13.85 12.63
CA GLU A 431 40.67 -13.15 13.77
C GLU A 431 39.94 -11.91 14.23
N ILE A 432 39.23 -11.22 13.31
CA ILE A 432 38.40 -10.05 13.63
C ILE A 432 37.18 -10.41 14.52
N ASP A 433 36.76 -11.66 14.50
CA ASP A 433 35.62 -12.13 15.30
C ASP A 433 36.00 -12.55 16.71
N LYS A 434 37.33 -12.57 17.03
CA LYS A 434 37.81 -12.94 18.37
C LYS A 434 37.29 -11.98 19.45
N GLY A 435 36.76 -12.55 20.50
CA GLY A 435 36.33 -11.85 21.71
C GLY A 435 36.55 -12.69 22.95
N ARG A 436 36.48 -12.07 24.13
CA ARG A 436 36.56 -12.76 25.41
C ARG A 436 35.17 -12.80 26.08
N LEU A 437 34.81 -13.97 26.53
CA LEU A 437 33.66 -14.17 27.41
C LEU A 437 34.14 -14.70 28.76
N PRO A 438 33.40 -14.51 29.86
CA PRO A 438 33.74 -15.04 31.17
C PRO A 438 33.50 -16.56 31.21
N ASP A 439 34.34 -17.31 30.52
CA ASP A 439 34.33 -18.78 30.52
C ASP A 439 35.75 -19.30 30.81
N PRO A 440 35.94 -20.05 31.94
CA PRO A 440 37.24 -20.57 32.33
C PRO A 440 37.81 -21.65 31.36
N ASN A 441 36.99 -22.23 30.52
CA ASN A 441 37.40 -23.34 29.63
C ASN A 441 37.94 -22.88 28.31
N HIS A 442 37.64 -21.64 27.90
CA HIS A 442 38.07 -21.11 26.59
C HIS A 442 38.62 -19.69 26.73
N GLU A 443 39.82 -19.46 26.24
CA GLU A 443 40.47 -18.15 26.26
C GLU A 443 39.87 -17.19 25.26
N TRP A 444 39.46 -17.73 24.07
CA TRP A 444 38.94 -16.95 22.97
C TRP A 444 37.64 -17.52 22.41
N TRP A 445 36.73 -16.64 22.06
CA TRP A 445 35.45 -16.92 21.46
C TRP A 445 35.36 -16.28 20.09
N ALA A 446 34.78 -16.96 19.10
CA ALA A 446 34.34 -16.36 17.86
C ALA A 446 32.97 -15.73 18.12
N MET A 447 32.94 -14.40 18.06
CA MET A 447 31.73 -13.60 18.29
C MET A 447 30.93 -13.54 17.00
N ASN A 448 29.63 -13.23 17.13
CA ASN A 448 28.73 -12.97 15.99
C ASN A 448 28.67 -14.08 14.93
N GLN A 449 28.82 -15.35 15.34
CA GLN A 449 28.68 -16.48 14.43
C GLN A 449 27.19 -16.72 14.13
N MET A 450 26.85 -16.72 12.83
CA MET A 450 25.47 -16.86 12.39
C MET A 450 25.13 -18.31 12.04
N GLU A 451 24.12 -18.86 12.70
CA GLU A 451 23.46 -20.10 12.32
C GLU A 451 22.16 -19.78 11.58
N TRP A 452 22.14 -19.99 10.28
CA TRP A 452 20.99 -19.67 9.43
C TRP A 452 19.91 -20.75 9.55
N ILE A 453 18.75 -20.37 10.10
CA ILE A 453 17.57 -21.24 10.24
C ILE A 453 16.77 -21.23 8.94
N LEU A 454 16.64 -20.06 8.29
CA LEU A 454 15.92 -19.88 7.06
C LEU A 454 16.69 -18.90 6.18
N LYS A 455 16.99 -19.30 4.96
CA LYS A 455 17.68 -18.43 3.98
C LYS A 455 16.66 -17.70 3.11
N LYS A 456 17.06 -16.52 2.63
CA LYS A 456 16.27 -15.73 1.66
C LYS A 456 15.86 -16.61 0.47
N ALA A 457 14.65 -16.40 -0.04
CA ALA A 457 14.01 -17.14 -1.13
C ALA A 457 13.66 -18.62 -0.84
N TYR A 458 13.98 -19.16 0.35
CA TYR A 458 13.48 -20.48 0.74
C TYR A 458 12.02 -20.38 1.22
N PHE A 459 11.26 -21.44 1.03
CA PHE A 459 9.89 -21.51 1.52
C PHE A 459 9.85 -21.55 3.05
N SER A 460 9.06 -20.64 3.62
CA SER A 460 8.61 -20.75 5.00
C SER A 460 7.24 -21.39 5.01
N PRO A 461 7.10 -22.68 5.40
CA PRO A 461 5.78 -23.24 5.61
C PRO A 461 5.08 -22.44 6.72
N LEU A 462 3.82 -22.08 6.49
CA LEU A 462 3.01 -21.37 7.48
C LEU A 462 2.71 -22.29 8.68
N LYS A 463 3.71 -22.55 9.51
CA LYS A 463 3.50 -23.16 10.84
C LYS A 463 3.04 -22.03 11.77
N VAL A 464 1.89 -22.27 12.37
CA VAL A 464 1.32 -21.40 13.41
C VAL A 464 2.31 -21.32 14.58
N GLY A 465 2.71 -20.12 14.97
CA GLY A 465 3.13 -19.81 16.34
C GLY A 465 4.60 -19.67 16.64
N GLN A 466 5.50 -19.37 15.69
CA GLN A 466 6.92 -19.23 16.02
C GLN A 466 7.67 -18.01 15.47
N PHE A 467 6.99 -17.02 14.93
CA PHE A 467 7.65 -15.73 14.62
C PHE A 467 6.76 -14.58 15.08
N HIS A 468 6.97 -14.17 16.31
CA HIS A 468 6.50 -12.90 16.89
C HIS A 468 7.52 -11.80 16.59
#